data_56054be196424b9b079b21eef13760c3
#
_entry.id   56054be196424b9b079b21eef13760c3
#
_cell.length_a   1.000
_cell.length_b   1.000
_cell.length_c   1.000
_cell.angle_alpha   90.00
_cell.angle_beta   90.00
_cell.angle_gamma   90.00
#
_symmetry.space_group_name_H-M   'P 1'
#
loop_
_entity.id
_entity.type
_entity.pdbx_description
1 polymer ?
#
loop_
_entity_poly.entity_id
_entity_poly.type
_entity_poly.pdbx_seq_one_letter_code
_entity_poly.pdbx_strand_id
1 'polypeptide(L)'
;ALPPADLHIKRCVNTVDPFNWWRVGRAIRRERPDFVLMKYWTPFMAPCFGTIARLARGNGHTRTICQIDNVEPHEHHLVDRPFNRYFLSSIDGFIYMSEQVHEELKAYTSAPALFSPHPLFENFGAAVARDEACRRLRLDPAQRYALFFGLIRDYKGLDILLDAWARFRRPGHRLIVAGEFYA
;
A
#
# COMPACT_ATOMS: atom_id res chain seq x y z
N ALA A 1 16.75 2.95 -1.87
CA ALA A 1 17.29 4.30 -2.11
C ALA A 1 17.23 5.08 -0.80
N LEU A 2 18.24 5.90 -0.53
CA LEU A 2 18.22 6.85 0.60
C LEU A 2 17.25 8.00 0.24
N PRO A 3 16.53 8.56 1.23
CA PRO A 3 15.69 9.72 0.98
C PRO A 3 16.54 10.91 0.51
N PRO A 4 15.95 11.85 -0.28
CA PRO A 4 16.62 13.09 -0.64
C PRO A 4 17.19 13.82 0.59
N ALA A 5 18.35 14.45 0.44
CA ALA A 5 19.08 15.08 1.57
C ALA A 5 18.35 16.29 2.18
N ASP A 6 17.43 16.88 1.42
CA ASP A 6 16.58 18.02 1.81
C ASP A 6 15.25 17.58 2.48
N LEU A 7 14.98 16.27 2.56
CA LEU A 7 13.76 15.75 3.16
C LEU A 7 13.87 15.68 4.69
N HIS A 8 13.02 16.43 5.37
CA HIS A 8 12.93 16.42 6.84
C HIS A 8 12.03 15.31 7.32
N ILE A 9 12.59 14.22 7.86
CA ILE A 9 11.83 13.05 8.35
C ILE A 9 11.71 13.11 9.87
N LYS A 10 10.45 13.20 10.37
CA LYS A 10 10.11 13.06 11.79
C LYS A 10 9.24 11.84 12.01
N ARG A 11 9.74 10.85 12.75
CA ARG A 11 8.94 9.68 13.16
C ARG A 11 8.20 10.02 14.45
N CYS A 12 6.97 10.55 14.34
CA CYS A 12 6.21 11.07 15.48
C CYS A 12 4.82 10.45 15.65
N VAL A 13 4.33 9.66 14.69
CA VAL A 13 3.00 9.04 14.75
C VAL A 13 3.11 7.63 15.36
N ASN A 14 2.32 7.41 16.41
CA ASN A 14 2.05 6.10 17.00
C ASN A 14 0.59 5.74 16.74
N THR A 15 0.34 4.71 15.93
CA THR A 15 -1.00 4.35 15.43
C THR A 15 -1.94 3.77 16.48
N VAL A 16 -1.44 3.42 17.66
CA VAL A 16 -2.22 2.82 18.76
C VAL A 16 -2.35 3.71 20.00
N ASP A 17 -1.83 4.95 19.96
CA ASP A 17 -1.86 5.90 21.08
C ASP A 17 -2.73 7.14 20.76
N PRO A 18 -3.97 7.23 21.29
CA PRO A 18 -4.85 8.37 21.05
C PRO A 18 -4.30 9.73 21.53
N PHE A 19 -3.51 9.76 22.61
CA PHE A 19 -2.87 11.00 23.07
C PHE A 19 -1.81 11.48 22.08
N ASN A 20 -1.09 10.53 21.47
CA ASN A 20 -0.15 10.83 20.39
C ASN A 20 -0.88 11.43 19.18
N TRP A 21 -2.02 10.88 18.76
CA TRP A 21 -2.79 11.40 17.62
C TRP A 21 -3.22 12.85 17.84
N TRP A 22 -3.72 13.12 19.04
CA TRP A 22 -4.11 14.48 19.44
C TRP A 22 -2.92 15.44 19.42
N ARG A 23 -1.76 15.03 19.98
CA ARG A 23 -0.54 15.84 20.01
C ARG A 23 -0.02 16.14 18.60
N VAL A 24 0.04 15.11 17.73
CA VAL A 24 0.49 15.25 16.35
C VAL A 24 -0.46 16.14 15.55
N GLY A 25 -1.76 15.88 15.61
CA GLY A 25 -2.76 16.69 14.92
C GLY A 25 -2.73 18.17 15.34
N ARG A 26 -2.53 18.45 16.63
CA ARG A 26 -2.36 19.83 17.13
C ARG A 26 -1.05 20.47 16.67
N ALA A 27 0.02 19.71 16.57
CA ALA A 27 1.28 20.23 16.03
C ALA A 27 1.12 20.64 14.56
N ILE A 28 0.56 19.79 13.73
CA ILE A 28 0.24 20.10 12.32
C ILE A 28 -0.69 21.32 12.21
N ARG A 29 -1.74 21.39 13.05
CA ARG A 29 -2.63 22.54 13.09
C ARG A 29 -1.90 23.86 13.35
N ARG A 30 -0.88 23.87 14.23
CA ARG A 30 -0.07 25.05 14.57
C ARG A 30 0.89 25.41 13.46
N GLU A 31 1.52 24.42 12.82
CA GLU A 31 2.43 24.60 11.68
C GLU A 31 1.70 25.16 10.45
N ARG A 32 0.37 24.97 10.35
CA ARG A 32 -0.49 25.48 9.28
C ARG A 32 0.02 25.16 7.86
N PRO A 33 0.41 23.92 7.54
CA PRO A 33 0.77 23.60 6.18
C PRO A 33 -0.45 23.79 5.24
N ASP A 34 -0.19 24.09 3.96
CA ASP A 34 -1.27 24.18 2.97
C ASP A 34 -1.93 22.82 2.77
N PHE A 35 -1.09 21.75 2.71
CA PHE A 35 -1.55 20.39 2.49
C PHE A 35 -0.96 19.42 3.49
N VAL A 36 -1.77 18.42 3.88
CA VAL A 36 -1.34 17.19 4.54
C VAL A 36 -1.67 16.03 3.63
N LEU A 37 -0.65 15.39 3.06
CA LEU A 37 -0.82 14.19 2.25
C LEU A 37 -0.72 12.95 3.15
N MET A 38 -1.75 12.11 3.10
CA MET A 38 -1.82 10.85 3.85
C MET A 38 -1.84 9.68 2.87
N LYS A 39 -1.11 8.61 3.18
CA LYS A 39 -1.20 7.35 2.44
C LYS A 39 -2.01 6.34 3.24
N TYR A 40 -3.07 5.78 2.64
CA TYR A 40 -4.00 4.90 3.31
C TYR A 40 -4.18 3.57 2.57
N TRP A 41 -4.10 2.46 3.29
CA TRP A 41 -4.23 1.11 2.72
C TRP A 41 -4.91 0.09 3.65
N THR A 42 -5.27 0.48 4.89
CA THR A 42 -5.91 -0.43 5.85
C THR A 42 -6.78 0.32 6.85
N PRO A 43 -8.00 -0.18 7.15
CA PRO A 43 -8.91 0.41 8.14
C PRO A 43 -8.33 0.53 9.55
N PHE A 44 -7.35 -0.29 9.91
CA PHE A 44 -6.65 -0.20 11.20
C PHE A 44 -6.07 1.21 11.46
N MET A 45 -5.64 1.92 10.44
CA MET A 45 -5.08 3.28 10.56
C MET A 45 -6.15 4.36 10.67
N ALA A 46 -7.39 4.06 10.35
CA ALA A 46 -8.46 5.05 10.23
C ALA A 46 -8.72 5.88 11.50
N PRO A 47 -8.76 5.31 12.73
CA PRO A 47 -8.95 6.10 13.94
C PRO A 47 -7.83 7.12 14.16
N CYS A 48 -6.59 6.71 13.96
CA CYS A 48 -5.41 7.56 14.08
C CYS A 48 -5.43 8.68 13.03
N PHE A 49 -5.48 8.32 11.77
CA PHE A 49 -5.39 9.28 10.67
C PHE A 49 -6.61 10.21 10.60
N GLY A 50 -7.81 9.68 10.86
CA GLY A 50 -9.03 10.49 10.91
C GLY A 50 -9.00 11.53 12.03
N THR A 51 -8.43 11.20 13.17
CA THR A 51 -8.26 12.16 14.29
C THR A 51 -7.23 13.22 13.93
N ILE A 52 -6.07 12.84 13.41
CA ILE A 52 -5.03 13.77 12.99
C ILE A 52 -5.55 14.72 11.90
N ALA A 53 -6.25 14.19 10.87
CA ALA A 53 -6.81 15.00 9.79
C ALA A 53 -7.81 16.05 10.30
N ARG A 54 -8.75 15.66 11.16
CA ARG A 54 -9.73 16.62 11.74
C ARG A 54 -9.06 17.72 12.54
N LEU A 55 -8.07 17.37 13.35
CA LEU A 55 -7.33 18.35 14.14
C LEU A 55 -6.51 19.29 13.24
N ALA A 56 -5.84 18.77 12.22
CA ALA A 56 -5.08 19.56 11.26
C ALA A 56 -5.96 20.59 10.54
N ARG A 57 -7.11 20.14 10.01
CA ARG A 57 -8.10 21.01 9.32
C ARG A 57 -8.72 22.09 10.23
N GLY A 58 -8.68 21.88 11.54
CA GLY A 58 -9.27 22.81 12.51
C GLY A 58 -8.67 24.22 12.52
N ASN A 59 -7.63 24.51 11.73
CA ASN A 59 -7.08 25.85 11.51
C ASN A 59 -7.78 26.63 10.36
N GLY A 60 -8.71 26.00 9.64
CA GLY A 60 -9.43 26.60 8.52
C GLY A 60 -8.62 26.86 7.24
N HIS A 61 -7.34 26.43 7.22
CA HIS A 61 -6.41 26.64 6.13
C HIS A 61 -5.94 25.32 5.50
N THR A 62 -5.45 24.40 6.33
CA THR A 62 -4.85 23.12 5.89
C THR A 62 -5.89 22.23 5.20
N ARG A 63 -5.53 21.74 4.02
CA ARG A 63 -6.30 20.76 3.27
C ARG A 63 -5.69 19.37 3.44
N THR A 64 -6.55 18.37 3.61
CA THR A 64 -6.12 16.96 3.74
C THR A 64 -6.37 16.22 2.45
N ILE A 65 -5.31 15.64 1.90
CA ILE A 65 -5.34 14.83 0.68
C ILE A 65 -4.94 13.39 1.05
N CYS A 66 -5.64 12.42 0.52
CA CYS A 66 -5.33 11.02 0.75
C CYS A 66 -4.97 10.30 -0.56
N GLN A 67 -3.79 9.73 -0.63
CA GLN A 67 -3.49 8.69 -1.61
C GLN A 67 -4.01 7.37 -1.04
N ILE A 68 -5.00 6.80 -1.71
CA ILE A 68 -5.69 5.60 -1.25
C ILE A 68 -5.34 4.40 -2.13
N ASP A 69 -4.79 3.35 -1.50
CA ASP A 69 -4.41 2.11 -2.18
C ASP A 69 -5.56 1.09 -2.14
N ASN A 70 -6.25 0.98 -0.99
CA ASN A 70 -7.41 0.11 -0.80
C ASN A 70 -8.42 0.79 0.12
N VAL A 71 -9.71 0.72 -0.20
CA VAL A 71 -10.81 1.12 0.69
C VAL A 71 -11.25 -0.08 1.52
N GLU A 72 -11.55 -1.17 0.85
CA GLU A 72 -11.96 -2.42 1.50
C GLU A 72 -10.75 -3.36 1.56
N PRO A 73 -10.42 -3.89 2.75
CA PRO A 73 -9.33 -4.86 2.89
C PRO A 73 -9.73 -6.20 2.27
N HIS A 74 -8.76 -7.00 1.86
CA HIS A 74 -9.00 -8.36 1.36
C HIS A 74 -9.59 -9.29 2.44
N GLU A 75 -9.31 -9.01 3.71
CA GLU A 75 -9.85 -9.70 4.87
C GLU A 75 -10.77 -8.72 5.61
N HIS A 76 -12.09 -8.98 5.58
CA HIS A 76 -13.10 -8.08 6.14
C HIS A 76 -13.32 -8.28 7.63
N HIS A 77 -13.35 -7.17 8.37
CA HIS A 77 -13.76 -7.14 9.78
C HIS A 77 -15.01 -6.24 9.97
N LEU A 78 -15.81 -6.53 10.98
CA LEU A 78 -17.03 -5.76 11.28
C LEU A 78 -16.76 -4.26 11.54
N VAL A 79 -15.55 -3.93 11.99
CA VAL A 79 -15.14 -2.55 12.30
C VAL A 79 -14.63 -1.77 11.08
N ASP A 80 -14.39 -2.41 9.95
CA ASP A 80 -13.75 -1.75 8.79
C ASP A 80 -14.63 -0.63 8.22
N ARG A 81 -15.92 -0.88 8.05
CA ARG A 81 -16.85 0.12 7.52
C ARG A 81 -16.98 1.37 8.39
N PRO A 82 -17.22 1.30 9.71
CA PRO A 82 -17.25 2.48 10.57
C PRO A 82 -15.90 3.19 10.63
N PHE A 83 -14.78 2.47 10.62
CA PHE A 83 -13.45 3.05 10.61
C PHE A 83 -13.17 3.78 9.28
N ASN A 84 -13.47 3.17 8.15
CA ASN A 84 -13.36 3.82 6.85
C ASN A 84 -14.23 5.10 6.79
N ARG A 85 -15.48 5.02 7.20
CA ARG A 85 -16.36 6.19 7.23
C ARG A 85 -15.78 7.31 8.10
N TYR A 86 -15.24 6.96 9.27
CA TYR A 86 -14.62 7.94 10.16
C TYR A 86 -13.42 8.64 9.50
N PHE A 87 -12.53 7.90 8.86
CA PHE A 87 -11.35 8.49 8.21
C PHE A 87 -11.73 9.24 6.93
N LEU A 88 -12.41 8.58 5.98
CA LEU A 88 -12.68 9.13 4.66
C LEU A 88 -13.50 10.43 4.72
N SER A 89 -14.41 10.57 5.69
CA SER A 89 -15.15 11.84 5.93
C SER A 89 -14.27 12.99 6.44
N SER A 90 -13.03 12.74 6.82
CA SER A 90 -12.09 13.77 7.26
C SER A 90 -11.15 14.28 6.16
N ILE A 91 -11.29 13.77 4.94
CA ILE A 91 -10.39 14.04 3.81
C ILE A 91 -11.07 14.98 2.82
N ASP A 92 -10.34 15.99 2.34
CA ASP A 92 -10.84 16.99 1.39
C ASP A 92 -10.70 16.56 -0.06
N GLY A 93 -9.78 15.64 -0.38
CA GLY A 93 -9.59 15.11 -1.72
C GLY A 93 -8.77 13.82 -1.74
N PHE A 94 -8.93 13.05 -2.81
CA PHE A 94 -8.32 11.73 -2.94
C PHE A 94 -7.48 11.61 -4.19
N ILE A 95 -6.44 10.78 -4.12
CA ILE A 95 -5.66 10.28 -5.26
C ILE A 95 -5.82 8.76 -5.24
N TYR A 96 -6.36 8.18 -6.31
CA TYR A 96 -6.56 6.74 -6.44
C TYR A 96 -5.78 6.18 -7.63
N MET A 97 -5.43 4.88 -7.57
CA MET A 97 -4.56 4.23 -8.55
C MET A 97 -5.26 3.12 -9.33
N SER A 98 -6.50 2.76 -8.98
CA SER A 98 -7.32 1.82 -9.74
C SER A 98 -8.80 2.22 -9.73
N GLU A 99 -9.51 1.92 -10.82
CA GLU A 99 -10.95 2.22 -10.93
C GLU A 99 -11.79 1.47 -9.90
N GLN A 100 -11.37 0.26 -9.50
CA GLN A 100 -12.04 -0.48 -8.43
C GLN A 100 -12.04 0.30 -7.13
N VAL A 101 -10.89 0.84 -6.72
CA VAL A 101 -10.75 1.65 -5.50
C VAL A 101 -11.62 2.91 -5.59
N HIS A 102 -11.75 3.51 -6.77
CA HIS A 102 -12.64 4.64 -6.99
C HIS A 102 -14.12 4.28 -6.79
N GLU A 103 -14.56 3.17 -7.34
CA GLU A 103 -15.95 2.70 -7.15
C GLU A 103 -16.25 2.41 -5.65
N GLU A 104 -15.33 1.76 -4.96
CA GLU A 104 -15.44 1.53 -3.52
C GLU A 104 -15.51 2.85 -2.73
N LEU A 105 -14.68 3.85 -3.12
CA LEU A 105 -14.61 5.15 -2.46
C LEU A 105 -15.93 5.93 -2.55
N LYS A 106 -16.64 5.86 -3.67
CA LYS A 106 -17.94 6.51 -3.90
C LYS A 106 -19.01 6.12 -2.87
N ALA A 107 -18.89 4.92 -2.27
CA ALA A 107 -19.80 4.48 -1.22
C ALA A 107 -19.62 5.23 0.12
N TYR A 108 -18.50 5.94 0.29
CA TYR A 108 -18.11 6.60 1.53
C TYR A 108 -18.09 8.13 1.43
N THR A 109 -17.82 8.70 0.26
CA THR A 109 -17.61 10.13 0.10
C THR A 109 -17.86 10.60 -1.35
N SER A 110 -18.26 11.88 -1.46
CA SER A 110 -18.34 12.60 -2.74
C SER A 110 -17.21 13.63 -2.91
N ALA A 111 -16.17 13.57 -2.07
CA ALA A 111 -15.04 14.47 -2.19
C ALA A 111 -14.31 14.28 -3.54
N PRO A 112 -13.68 15.33 -4.09
CA PRO A 112 -12.94 15.23 -5.33
C PRO A 112 -11.90 14.11 -5.31
N ALA A 113 -11.80 13.36 -6.40
CA ALA A 113 -10.86 12.26 -6.54
C ALA A 113 -10.15 12.33 -7.90
N LEU A 114 -8.82 12.17 -7.88
CA LEU A 114 -7.97 12.22 -9.06
C LEU A 114 -7.37 10.84 -9.32
N PHE A 115 -7.51 10.36 -10.54
CA PHE A 115 -6.83 9.15 -11.00
C PHE A 115 -5.34 9.42 -11.24
N SER A 116 -4.48 8.64 -10.60
CA SER A 116 -3.04 8.64 -10.85
C SER A 116 -2.56 7.18 -10.86
N PRO A 117 -2.29 6.60 -12.02
CA PRO A 117 -1.92 5.20 -12.12
C PRO A 117 -0.64 4.91 -11.32
N HIS A 118 -0.53 3.69 -10.83
CA HIS A 118 0.67 3.27 -10.12
C HIS A 118 1.90 3.42 -11.03
N PRO A 119 2.96 4.10 -10.58
CA PRO A 119 4.16 4.26 -11.39
C PRO A 119 4.81 2.91 -11.66
N LEU A 120 5.46 2.78 -12.81
CA LEU A 120 6.29 1.61 -13.11
C LEU A 120 7.51 1.59 -12.18
N PHE A 121 7.86 0.41 -11.71
CA PHE A 121 9.07 0.23 -10.91
C PHE A 121 10.29 0.13 -11.83
N GLU A 122 10.90 1.26 -12.16
CA GLU A 122 12.10 1.34 -13.03
C GLU A 122 13.42 1.38 -12.23
N ASN A 123 13.34 1.22 -10.90
CA ASN A 123 14.46 1.36 -9.98
C ASN A 123 15.28 0.07 -9.80
N PHE A 124 14.95 -1.00 -10.53
CA PHE A 124 15.69 -2.28 -10.46
C PHE A 124 16.92 -2.33 -11.34
N GLY A 125 17.20 -1.28 -12.12
CA GLY A 125 18.31 -1.22 -13.06
C GLY A 125 17.99 -1.88 -14.41
N ALA A 126 19.03 -2.03 -15.24
CA ALA A 126 18.88 -2.61 -16.56
C ALA A 126 18.53 -4.11 -16.49
N ALA A 127 17.72 -4.59 -17.43
CA ALA A 127 17.39 -6.00 -17.55
C ALA A 127 18.66 -6.83 -17.75
N VAL A 128 18.81 -7.90 -16.99
CA VAL A 128 19.93 -8.82 -17.08
C VAL A 128 19.63 -9.91 -18.12
N ALA A 129 20.58 -10.20 -18.99
CA ALA A 129 20.46 -11.30 -19.95
C ALA A 129 20.22 -12.63 -19.22
N ARG A 130 19.38 -13.50 -19.83
CA ARG A 130 18.96 -14.77 -19.21
C ARG A 130 20.11 -15.64 -18.74
N ASP A 131 21.14 -15.82 -19.58
CA ASP A 131 22.28 -16.69 -19.26
C ASP A 131 23.09 -16.15 -18.08
N GLU A 132 23.22 -14.83 -17.99
CA GLU A 132 23.85 -14.15 -16.87
C GLU A 132 23.00 -14.29 -15.60
N ALA A 133 21.68 -14.16 -15.70
CA ALA A 133 20.77 -14.35 -14.58
C ALA A 133 20.82 -15.81 -14.07
N CYS A 134 20.78 -16.79 -14.97
CA CYS A 134 20.92 -18.20 -14.61
C CYS A 134 22.25 -18.47 -13.90
N ARG A 135 23.34 -17.91 -14.40
CA ARG A 135 24.68 -18.07 -13.80
C ARG A 135 24.72 -17.47 -12.38
N ARG A 136 24.23 -16.24 -12.19
CA ARG A 136 24.17 -15.59 -10.87
C ARG A 136 23.32 -16.35 -9.86
N LEU A 137 22.21 -16.90 -10.32
CA LEU A 137 21.26 -17.64 -9.47
C LEU A 137 21.57 -19.14 -9.39
N ARG A 138 22.64 -19.61 -10.04
CA ARG A 138 23.04 -21.03 -10.13
C ARG A 138 21.92 -21.92 -10.69
N LEU A 139 21.25 -21.43 -11.71
CA LEU A 139 20.16 -22.12 -12.41
C LEU A 139 20.69 -22.70 -13.73
N ASP A 140 20.12 -23.84 -14.15
CA ASP A 140 20.44 -24.47 -15.44
C ASP A 140 19.79 -23.70 -16.59
N PRO A 141 20.54 -23.08 -17.51
CA PRO A 141 19.99 -22.33 -18.63
C PRO A 141 19.17 -23.17 -19.61
N ALA A 142 19.33 -24.50 -19.62
CA ALA A 142 18.56 -25.41 -20.46
C ALA A 142 17.14 -25.65 -19.94
N GLN A 143 16.86 -25.34 -18.66
CA GLN A 143 15.53 -25.48 -18.05
C GLN A 143 14.65 -24.25 -18.32
N ARG A 144 13.35 -24.44 -18.33
CA ARG A 144 12.35 -23.35 -18.31
C ARG A 144 11.86 -23.14 -16.89
N TYR A 145 11.78 -21.89 -16.46
CA TYR A 145 11.40 -21.53 -15.10
C TYR A 145 10.10 -20.75 -15.08
N ALA A 146 9.17 -21.19 -14.23
CA ALA A 146 8.08 -20.36 -13.72
C ALA A 146 8.50 -19.80 -12.36
N LEU A 147 8.16 -18.55 -12.07
CA LEU A 147 8.51 -17.89 -10.82
C LEU A 147 7.25 -17.44 -10.10
N PHE A 148 7.08 -17.90 -8.86
CA PHE A 148 6.22 -17.26 -7.88
C PHE A 148 7.09 -16.35 -7.01
N PHE A 149 6.76 -15.04 -6.98
CA PHE A 149 7.57 -14.05 -6.27
C PHE A 149 6.72 -13.15 -5.39
N GLY A 150 7.18 -12.90 -4.15
CA GLY A 150 6.57 -11.95 -3.21
C GLY A 150 6.26 -12.56 -1.86
N LEU A 151 5.59 -11.78 -0.99
CA LEU A 151 5.14 -12.27 0.31
C LEU A 151 4.15 -13.42 0.12
N ILE A 152 4.38 -14.52 0.85
CA ILE A 152 3.54 -15.71 0.80
C ILE A 152 2.41 -15.54 1.81
N ARG A 153 1.18 -15.44 1.29
CA ARG A 153 -0.07 -15.34 2.06
C ARG A 153 -1.13 -16.21 1.39
N ASP A 154 -2.13 -16.66 2.13
CA ASP A 154 -3.17 -17.56 1.65
C ASP A 154 -3.86 -17.03 0.38
N TYR A 155 -4.24 -15.76 0.36
CA TYR A 155 -4.91 -15.15 -0.79
C TYR A 155 -4.04 -15.04 -2.07
N LYS A 156 -2.72 -15.27 -1.98
CA LYS A 156 -1.81 -15.28 -3.13
C LYS A 156 -1.86 -16.59 -3.93
N GLY A 157 -2.51 -17.62 -3.40
CA GLY A 157 -2.77 -18.86 -4.11
C GLY A 157 -1.54 -19.70 -4.40
N LEU A 158 -0.53 -19.68 -3.54
CA LEU A 158 0.64 -20.55 -3.71
C LEU A 158 0.26 -22.02 -3.65
N ASP A 159 -0.65 -22.40 -2.79
CA ASP A 159 -1.24 -23.73 -2.66
C ASP A 159 -1.88 -24.20 -3.98
N ILE A 160 -2.71 -23.35 -4.58
CA ILE A 160 -3.34 -23.59 -5.89
C ILE A 160 -2.27 -23.77 -6.97
N LEU A 161 -1.23 -22.94 -6.96
CA LEU A 161 -0.13 -23.06 -7.90
C LEU A 161 0.63 -24.37 -7.73
N LEU A 162 0.91 -24.77 -6.49
CA LEU A 162 1.62 -26.04 -6.21
C LEU A 162 0.79 -27.26 -6.65
N ASP A 163 -0.50 -27.27 -6.42
CA ASP A 163 -1.41 -28.31 -6.90
C ASP A 163 -1.46 -28.38 -8.44
N ALA A 164 -1.54 -27.23 -9.09
CA ALA A 164 -1.49 -27.15 -10.55
C ALA A 164 -0.15 -27.61 -11.08
N TRP A 165 0.96 -27.22 -10.41
CA TRP A 165 2.30 -27.62 -10.80
C TRP A 165 2.55 -29.11 -10.64
N ALA A 166 2.03 -29.75 -9.60
CA ALA A 166 2.11 -31.19 -9.39
C ALA A 166 1.46 -32.00 -10.54
N ARG A 167 0.46 -31.42 -11.21
CA ARG A 167 -0.19 -31.98 -12.41
C ARG A 167 0.54 -31.63 -13.70
N PHE A 168 1.35 -30.59 -13.70
CA PHE A 168 2.10 -30.12 -14.86
C PHE A 168 3.39 -30.91 -15.07
N ARG A 169 3.26 -32.16 -15.56
CA ARG A 169 4.37 -33.08 -15.73
C ARG A 169 5.11 -32.87 -17.06
N ARG A 170 5.78 -31.75 -17.24
CA ARG A 170 6.59 -31.47 -18.45
C ARG A 170 8.09 -31.48 -18.11
N PRO A 171 8.89 -32.37 -18.71
CA PRO A 171 10.35 -32.33 -18.54
C PRO A 171 10.94 -30.98 -18.95
N GLY A 172 12.00 -30.58 -18.31
CA GLY A 172 12.67 -29.31 -18.62
C GLY A 172 12.01 -28.08 -18.05
N HIS A 173 10.93 -28.22 -17.23
CA HIS A 173 10.26 -27.11 -16.54
C HIS A 173 10.49 -27.20 -15.03
N ARG A 174 10.76 -26.06 -14.40
CA ARG A 174 10.98 -25.92 -12.96
C ARG A 174 10.15 -24.78 -12.41
N LEU A 175 9.65 -24.94 -11.19
CA LEU A 175 9.00 -23.86 -10.43
C LEU A 175 10.00 -23.33 -9.40
N ILE A 176 10.15 -22.01 -9.38
CA ILE A 176 10.89 -21.29 -8.34
C ILE A 176 9.87 -20.58 -7.47
N VAL A 177 9.95 -20.78 -6.17
CA VAL A 177 9.19 -20.03 -5.19
C VAL A 177 10.18 -19.16 -4.42
N ALA A 178 10.05 -17.84 -4.58
CA ALA A 178 10.91 -16.85 -3.95
C ALA A 178 10.05 -15.85 -3.17
N GLY A 179 10.13 -15.94 -1.85
CA GLY A 179 9.34 -15.09 -0.98
C GLY A 179 9.49 -15.46 0.47
N GLU A 180 8.86 -14.65 1.32
CA GLU A 180 8.85 -14.84 2.76
C GLU A 180 7.43 -15.12 3.21
N PHE A 181 7.27 -16.09 4.13
CA PHE A 181 6.00 -16.31 4.81
C PHE A 181 5.75 -15.15 5.76
N TYR A 182 4.61 -14.55 5.59
CA TYR A 182 4.15 -13.48 6.49
C TYR A 182 3.02 -14.04 7.35
N ALA A 183 3.35 -14.27 8.62
CA ALA A 183 2.40 -14.68 9.64
C ALA A 183 1.63 -13.49 10.22
#